data_96ca7fb5ca299b49b1b7763f2d755838
#
_entry.id   96ca7fb5ca299b49b1b7763f2d755838
#
_cell.length_a   1.000
_cell.length_b   1.000
_cell.length_c   1.000
_cell.angle_alpha   90.00
_cell.angle_beta   90.00
_cell.angle_gamma   90.00
#
_symmetry.space_group_name_H-M   'P 1'
#
loop_
_entity.id
_entity.type
_entity.pdbx_description
1 polymer ?
#
loop_
_entity_poly.entity_id
_entity_poly.type
_entity_poly.pdbx_seq_one_letter_code
_entity_poly.pdbx_strand_id
1 'polypeptide(L)'
;MSKVELYKDVKNSLGEGITWSSIDQSLLWVDIKPKSVLFRINLDNEKLETFDLPDFVTATSIISKNEIALVSNNGVNKFNFQSKKYERIINVEDDILTNRSNDGASDAKGRLWFGTMQNNFNQDGSAKSLNAKSGSLYCLSDNKVNVVETNLGIPNTFVWSPDNTKFYFADTTEGSLLAVSYTHLRAHETRLN
;
A
#
# COMPACT_ATOMS: atom_id res chain seq x y z
N MET A 1 18.30 24.03 -14.66
CA MET A 1 17.27 22.98 -14.72
C MET A 1 17.81 21.76 -14.00
N SER A 2 17.04 21.17 -13.10
CA SER A 2 17.43 19.92 -12.44
C SER A 2 17.48 18.79 -13.47
N LYS A 3 18.56 18.01 -13.49
CA LYS A 3 18.73 16.86 -14.38
C LYS A 3 18.14 15.63 -13.70
N VAL A 4 17.33 14.86 -14.42
CA VAL A 4 16.86 13.55 -13.94
C VAL A 4 17.96 12.54 -14.21
N GLU A 5 18.35 11.79 -13.18
CA GLU A 5 19.37 10.76 -13.26
C GLU A 5 18.83 9.42 -12.74
N LEU A 6 19.29 8.33 -13.34
CA LEU A 6 19.00 6.98 -12.85
C LEU A 6 19.77 6.76 -11.55
N TYR A 7 19.03 6.63 -10.44
CA TYR A 7 19.65 6.40 -9.13
C TYR A 7 20.04 4.94 -8.93
N LYS A 8 19.13 4.00 -9.24
CA LYS A 8 19.39 2.55 -9.08
C LYS A 8 18.62 1.75 -10.13
N ASP A 9 19.32 0.93 -10.89
CA ASP A 9 18.70 0.03 -11.87
C ASP A 9 18.51 -1.36 -11.25
N VAL A 10 17.28 -1.65 -10.84
CA VAL A 10 16.89 -2.92 -10.17
C VAL A 10 16.00 -3.82 -11.03
N LYS A 11 15.69 -3.39 -12.27
CA LYS A 11 14.91 -4.18 -13.25
C LYS A 11 13.56 -4.65 -12.73
N ASN A 12 12.86 -3.80 -11.97
CA ASN A 12 11.49 -4.12 -11.53
C ASN A 12 10.58 -4.39 -12.73
N SER A 13 9.69 -5.36 -12.60
CA SER A 13 8.64 -5.64 -13.56
C SER A 13 7.45 -4.69 -13.37
N LEU A 14 7.07 -4.46 -12.11
CA LEU A 14 6.03 -3.52 -11.69
C LEU A 14 6.43 -2.93 -10.33
N GLY A 15 7.34 -1.94 -10.35
CA GLY A 15 7.79 -1.25 -9.15
C GLY A 15 6.76 -0.24 -8.67
N GLU A 16 6.28 -0.40 -7.44
CA GLU A 16 5.19 0.39 -6.87
C GLU A 16 5.42 0.68 -5.38
N GLY A 17 4.55 1.53 -4.79
CA GLY A 17 4.46 1.73 -3.34
C GLY A 17 5.71 2.29 -2.70
N ILE A 18 6.42 3.22 -3.39
CA ILE A 18 7.63 3.83 -2.81
C ILE A 18 7.31 4.60 -1.53
N THR A 19 8.05 4.29 -0.48
CA THR A 19 7.88 4.87 0.85
C THR A 19 9.22 5.34 1.40
N TRP A 20 9.23 6.53 1.99
CA TRP A 20 10.38 7.10 2.69
C TRP A 20 10.35 6.78 4.18
N SER A 21 11.46 6.28 4.69
CA SER A 21 11.70 6.09 6.13
C SER A 21 12.71 7.12 6.63
N SER A 22 12.22 8.13 7.36
CA SER A 22 13.09 9.10 8.04
C SER A 22 13.82 8.52 9.26
N ILE A 23 13.36 7.37 9.76
CA ILE A 23 13.93 6.70 10.94
C ILE A 23 15.36 6.21 10.68
N ASP A 24 15.61 5.76 9.45
CA ASP A 24 16.87 5.15 9.05
C ASP A 24 17.34 5.58 7.66
N GLN A 25 16.80 6.69 7.15
CA GLN A 25 17.16 7.29 5.87
C GLN A 25 17.08 6.25 4.71
N SER A 26 15.97 5.52 4.65
CA SER A 26 15.78 4.48 3.64
C SER A 26 14.59 4.75 2.73
N LEU A 27 14.73 4.37 1.45
CA LEU A 27 13.61 4.20 0.53
C LEU A 27 13.21 2.72 0.51
N LEU A 28 11.91 2.46 0.54
CA LEU A 28 11.34 1.13 0.42
C LEU A 28 10.34 1.13 -0.75
N TRP A 29 10.27 0.03 -1.47
CA TRP A 29 9.26 -0.18 -2.52
C TRP A 29 9.10 -1.68 -2.77
N VAL A 30 8.09 -2.04 -3.53
CA VAL A 30 7.82 -3.43 -3.93
C VAL A 30 7.89 -3.59 -5.44
N ASP A 31 8.34 -4.74 -5.90
CA ASP A 31 8.09 -5.22 -7.26
C ASP A 31 6.92 -6.19 -7.18
N ILE A 32 5.76 -5.75 -7.68
CA ILE A 32 4.51 -6.51 -7.57
C ILE A 32 4.54 -7.69 -8.52
N LYS A 33 4.48 -8.88 -7.95
CA LYS A 33 4.44 -10.18 -8.65
C LYS A 33 3.57 -11.14 -7.83
N PRO A 34 3.21 -12.31 -8.36
CA PRO A 34 2.55 -13.35 -7.56
C PRO A 34 3.29 -13.69 -6.27
N LYS A 35 4.63 -13.55 -6.28
CA LYS A 35 5.48 -13.48 -5.09
C LYS A 35 6.29 -12.20 -5.19
N SER A 36 5.88 -11.20 -4.44
CA SER A 36 6.49 -9.87 -4.51
C SER A 36 7.88 -9.84 -3.90
N VAL A 37 8.67 -8.88 -4.35
CA VAL A 37 9.98 -8.57 -3.78
C VAL A 37 9.92 -7.22 -3.11
N LEU A 38 10.26 -7.15 -1.82
CA LEU A 38 10.44 -5.90 -1.09
C LEU A 38 11.88 -5.45 -1.25
N PHE A 39 12.05 -4.20 -1.65
CA PHE A 39 13.33 -3.52 -1.76
C PHE A 39 13.47 -2.49 -0.63
N ARG A 40 14.68 -2.35 -0.11
CA ARG A 40 15.05 -1.28 0.82
C ARG A 40 16.44 -0.80 0.48
N ILE A 41 16.60 0.49 0.25
CA ILE A 41 17.91 1.12 0.08
C ILE A 41 18.12 2.18 1.15
N ASN A 42 19.19 2.05 1.92
CA ASN A 42 19.61 3.08 2.85
C ASN A 42 20.45 4.13 2.10
N LEU A 43 20.07 5.41 2.21
CA LEU A 43 20.70 6.48 1.42
C LEU A 43 22.03 6.96 2.00
N ASP A 44 22.33 6.69 3.28
CA ASP A 44 23.59 7.10 3.90
C ASP A 44 24.77 6.25 3.45
N ASN A 45 24.52 4.96 3.19
CA ASN A 45 25.56 3.99 2.80
C ASN A 45 25.28 3.26 1.49
N GLU A 46 24.21 3.62 0.78
CA GLU A 46 23.75 3.04 -0.49
C GLU A 46 23.53 1.51 -0.46
N LYS A 47 23.37 0.93 0.74
CA LYS A 47 23.12 -0.50 0.90
C LYS A 47 21.73 -0.85 0.42
N LEU A 48 21.65 -1.60 -0.66
CA LEU A 48 20.41 -2.20 -1.16
C LEU A 48 20.20 -3.59 -0.53
N GLU A 49 19.03 -3.79 0.03
CA GLU A 49 18.55 -5.08 0.54
C GLU A 49 17.29 -5.49 -0.21
N THR A 50 17.14 -6.80 -0.45
CA THR A 50 15.97 -7.38 -1.11
C THR A 50 15.41 -8.52 -0.27
N PHE A 51 14.08 -8.65 -0.24
CA PHE A 51 13.39 -9.67 0.54
C PHE A 51 12.29 -10.29 -0.31
N ASP A 52 12.42 -11.57 -0.60
CA ASP A 52 11.35 -12.33 -1.23
C ASP A 52 10.19 -12.49 -0.26
N LEU A 53 9.00 -12.11 -0.69
CA LEU A 53 7.79 -12.20 0.11
C LEU A 53 6.94 -13.39 -0.35
N PRO A 54 6.26 -14.09 0.58
CA PRO A 54 5.44 -15.25 0.23
C PRO A 54 4.15 -14.89 -0.49
N ASP A 55 3.75 -13.61 -0.41
CA ASP A 55 2.48 -13.08 -0.86
C ASP A 55 2.64 -12.05 -1.99
N PHE A 56 1.51 -11.72 -2.59
CA PHE A 56 1.33 -10.59 -3.48
C PHE A 56 1.19 -9.32 -2.62
N VAL A 57 2.19 -8.43 -2.66
CA VAL A 57 2.27 -7.22 -1.84
C VAL A 57 2.32 -5.99 -2.74
N THR A 58 1.58 -4.95 -2.39
CA THR A 58 1.35 -3.79 -3.25
C THR A 58 1.68 -2.45 -2.61
N ALA A 59 1.69 -2.37 -1.29
CA ALA A 59 2.01 -1.13 -0.58
C ALA A 59 2.72 -1.41 0.74
N THR A 60 3.42 -0.40 1.22
CA THR A 60 4.24 -0.46 2.42
C THR A 60 3.93 0.69 3.37
N SER A 61 4.06 0.47 4.68
CA SER A 61 3.93 1.49 5.71
C SER A 61 4.92 1.25 6.84
N ILE A 62 5.67 2.27 7.22
CA ILE A 62 6.69 2.16 8.26
C ILE A 62 6.05 2.03 9.64
N ILE A 63 6.39 0.98 10.38
CA ILE A 63 6.02 0.81 11.78
C ILE A 63 7.16 1.26 12.69
N SER A 64 8.37 0.80 12.42
CA SER A 64 9.57 1.12 13.18
C SER A 64 10.83 0.94 12.33
N LYS A 65 12.01 1.18 12.90
CA LYS A 65 13.29 0.89 12.22
C LYS A 65 13.39 -0.54 11.70
N ASN A 66 12.80 -1.50 12.42
CA ASN A 66 12.92 -2.93 12.12
C ASN A 66 11.64 -3.56 11.58
N GLU A 67 10.52 -2.84 11.57
CA GLU A 67 9.23 -3.40 11.19
C GLU A 67 8.49 -2.53 10.19
N ILE A 68 7.85 -3.18 9.25
CA ILE A 68 7.03 -2.56 8.20
C ILE A 68 5.70 -3.30 8.08
N ALA A 69 4.63 -2.55 7.88
CA ALA A 69 3.36 -3.12 7.44
C ALA A 69 3.36 -3.26 5.92
N LEU A 70 2.82 -4.35 5.43
CA LEU A 70 2.74 -4.72 4.03
C LEU A 70 1.28 -5.00 3.68
N VAL A 71 0.71 -4.23 2.75
CA VAL A 71 -0.62 -4.52 2.20
C VAL A 71 -0.47 -5.63 1.19
N SER A 72 -1.17 -6.73 1.43
CA SER A 72 -1.12 -7.92 0.58
C SER A 72 -2.51 -8.35 0.12
N ASN A 73 -2.56 -9.38 -0.70
CA ASN A 73 -3.82 -10.07 -0.93
C ASN A 73 -4.43 -10.48 0.41
N ASN A 74 -5.71 -10.25 0.57
CA ASN A 74 -6.51 -10.66 1.72
C ASN A 74 -6.09 -10.03 3.06
N GLY A 75 -5.36 -8.88 3.05
CA GLY A 75 -5.13 -8.13 4.28
C GLY A 75 -3.77 -7.47 4.43
N VAL A 76 -3.41 -7.22 5.70
CA VAL A 76 -2.18 -6.54 6.06
C VAL A 76 -1.29 -7.47 6.88
N ASN A 77 -0.01 -7.49 6.55
CA ASN A 77 1.02 -8.27 7.24
C ASN A 77 2.06 -7.35 7.86
N LYS A 78 2.78 -7.87 8.82
CA LYS A 78 3.98 -7.27 9.39
C LYS A 78 5.20 -8.06 8.92
N PHE A 79 6.23 -7.34 8.49
CA PHE A 79 7.54 -7.91 8.19
C PHE A 79 8.60 -7.30 9.10
N ASN A 80 9.44 -8.13 9.70
CA ASN A 80 10.56 -7.71 10.52
C ASN A 80 11.88 -7.91 9.76
N PHE A 81 12.64 -6.85 9.54
CA PHE A 81 13.88 -6.86 8.75
C PHE A 81 15.00 -7.68 9.37
N GLN A 82 15.05 -7.82 10.70
CA GLN A 82 16.11 -8.59 11.39
C GLN A 82 15.80 -10.08 11.40
N SER A 83 14.62 -10.44 11.91
CA SER A 83 14.22 -11.85 12.03
C SER A 83 13.70 -12.45 10.73
N LYS A 84 13.41 -11.64 9.71
CA LYS A 84 12.73 -12.02 8.45
C LYS A 84 11.34 -12.62 8.67
N LYS A 85 10.77 -12.40 9.85
CA LYS A 85 9.45 -12.90 10.19
C LYS A 85 8.38 -12.14 9.41
N TYR A 86 7.48 -12.88 8.77
CA TYR A 86 6.32 -12.37 8.05
C TYR A 86 5.06 -12.88 8.76
N GLU A 87 4.22 -11.98 9.24
CA GLU A 87 3.06 -12.30 10.08
C GLU A 87 1.82 -11.56 9.61
N ARG A 88 0.69 -12.24 9.53
CA ARG A 88 -0.61 -11.62 9.31
C ARG A 88 -1.00 -10.76 10.52
N ILE A 89 -1.31 -9.48 10.28
CA ILE A 89 -1.89 -8.58 11.28
C ILE A 89 -3.41 -8.70 11.26
N ILE A 90 -4.01 -8.57 10.06
CA ILE A 90 -5.45 -8.55 9.89
C ILE A 90 -5.85 -9.05 8.50
N ASN A 91 -6.95 -9.77 8.43
CA ASN A 91 -7.55 -10.20 7.19
C ASN A 91 -8.52 -9.16 6.64
N VAL A 92 -8.58 -9.06 5.32
CA VAL A 92 -9.50 -8.17 4.58
C VAL A 92 -9.98 -8.92 3.35
N GLU A 93 -11.28 -8.94 3.11
CA GLU A 93 -11.91 -9.59 1.95
C GLU A 93 -11.62 -11.11 1.87
N ASP A 94 -11.58 -11.82 2.99
CA ASP A 94 -11.34 -13.28 2.99
C ASP A 94 -12.39 -14.06 2.18
N ASP A 95 -13.56 -13.48 2.01
CA ASP A 95 -14.68 -14.02 1.23
C ASP A 95 -14.67 -13.57 -0.25
N ILE A 96 -13.81 -12.64 -0.63
CA ILE A 96 -13.72 -12.10 -1.99
C ILE A 96 -12.41 -12.55 -2.66
N LEU A 97 -12.30 -13.85 -2.93
CA LEU A 97 -11.09 -14.46 -3.50
C LEU A 97 -10.70 -13.94 -4.90
N THR A 98 -11.58 -13.19 -5.53
CA THR A 98 -11.35 -12.60 -6.86
C THR A 98 -10.66 -11.25 -6.80
N ASN A 99 -10.48 -10.67 -5.62
CA ASN A 99 -9.82 -9.39 -5.43
C ASN A 99 -8.33 -9.53 -5.05
N ARG A 100 -7.64 -8.42 -5.15
CA ARG A 100 -6.29 -8.17 -4.65
C ARG A 100 -6.18 -6.74 -4.12
N SER A 101 -5.21 -6.48 -3.29
CA SER A 101 -4.81 -5.10 -3.00
C SER A 101 -4.22 -4.40 -4.24
N ASN A 102 -4.24 -3.07 -4.26
CA ASN A 102 -3.60 -2.28 -5.31
C ASN A 102 -2.60 -1.29 -4.72
N ASP A 103 -3.05 -0.14 -4.24
CA ASP A 103 -2.19 0.91 -3.70
C ASP A 103 -2.56 1.21 -2.25
N GLY A 104 -1.67 1.88 -1.53
CA GLY A 104 -1.92 2.32 -0.17
C GLY A 104 -0.80 3.21 0.37
N ALA A 105 -1.15 4.01 1.34
CA ALA A 105 -0.21 4.89 2.02
C ALA A 105 -0.67 5.18 3.45
N SER A 106 0.27 5.63 4.30
CA SER A 106 -0.05 6.07 5.65
C SER A 106 -0.33 7.56 5.71
N ASP A 107 -1.34 7.93 6.47
CA ASP A 107 -1.61 9.33 6.77
C ASP A 107 -0.71 9.88 7.88
N ALA A 108 -0.84 11.18 8.16
CA ALA A 108 -0.05 11.87 9.19
C ALA A 108 -0.28 11.36 10.62
N LYS A 109 -1.33 10.57 10.85
CA LYS A 109 -1.61 9.91 12.13
C LYS A 109 -1.09 8.48 12.21
N GLY A 110 -0.44 7.98 11.15
CA GLY A 110 0.05 6.62 11.05
C GLY A 110 -1.02 5.57 10.74
N ARG A 111 -2.23 5.97 10.34
CA ARG A 111 -3.24 5.03 9.87
C ARG A 111 -2.90 4.61 8.44
N LEU A 112 -3.04 3.33 8.15
CA LEU A 112 -2.77 2.79 6.83
C LEU A 112 -4.07 2.75 6.01
N TRP A 113 -4.05 3.48 4.90
CA TRP A 113 -5.13 3.53 3.91
C TRP A 113 -4.72 2.68 2.71
N PHE A 114 -5.62 1.86 2.21
CA PHE A 114 -5.32 1.02 1.05
C PHE A 114 -6.58 0.66 0.28
N GLY A 115 -6.38 0.36 -0.98
CA GLY A 115 -7.45 -0.04 -1.89
C GLY A 115 -7.33 -1.49 -2.32
N THR A 116 -8.48 -2.10 -2.60
CA THR A 116 -8.58 -3.38 -3.29
C THR A 116 -9.18 -3.20 -4.67
N MET A 117 -9.00 -4.19 -5.53
CA MET A 117 -9.52 -4.22 -6.89
C MET A 117 -9.72 -5.68 -7.33
N GLN A 118 -10.44 -5.89 -8.42
CA GLN A 118 -10.44 -7.19 -9.06
C GLN A 118 -9.01 -7.62 -9.43
N ASN A 119 -8.64 -8.84 -9.10
CA ASN A 119 -7.32 -9.36 -9.45
C ASN A 119 -7.20 -9.47 -10.99
N ASN A 120 -6.23 -8.75 -11.54
CA ASN A 120 -5.93 -8.69 -12.96
C ASN A 120 -4.67 -9.49 -13.36
N PHE A 121 -4.25 -10.44 -12.53
CA PHE A 121 -3.18 -11.39 -12.82
C PHE A 121 -3.68 -12.84 -12.79
N ASN A 122 -3.18 -13.63 -13.70
CA ASN A 122 -3.24 -15.08 -13.65
C ASN A 122 -2.17 -15.62 -12.68
N GLN A 123 -2.23 -16.91 -12.36
CA GLN A 123 -1.24 -17.55 -11.47
C GLN A 123 0.19 -17.51 -12.00
N ASP A 124 0.35 -17.47 -13.33
CA ASP A 124 1.66 -17.36 -14.01
C ASP A 124 2.16 -15.92 -14.10
N GLY A 125 1.40 -14.94 -13.56
CA GLY A 125 1.72 -13.52 -13.60
C GLY A 125 1.32 -12.80 -14.90
N SER A 126 0.72 -13.49 -15.86
CA SER A 126 0.19 -12.85 -17.07
C SER A 126 -1.05 -11.99 -16.76
N ALA A 127 -1.30 -10.97 -17.60
CA ALA A 127 -2.41 -10.05 -17.41
C ALA A 127 -3.77 -10.74 -17.64
N LYS A 128 -4.75 -10.36 -16.82
CA LYS A 128 -6.15 -10.75 -16.91
C LYS A 128 -7.03 -9.52 -17.04
N SER A 129 -8.06 -9.57 -17.87
CA SER A 129 -8.98 -8.45 -18.05
C SER A 129 -9.77 -8.14 -16.79
N LEU A 130 -9.96 -6.85 -16.54
CA LEU A 130 -10.87 -6.34 -15.52
C LEU A 130 -12.27 -6.22 -16.11
N ASN A 131 -13.28 -6.69 -15.39
CA ASN A 131 -14.68 -6.67 -15.80
C ASN A 131 -15.65 -6.32 -14.66
N ALA A 132 -15.14 -6.03 -13.47
CA ALA A 132 -15.95 -5.68 -12.31
C ALA A 132 -15.32 -4.53 -11.50
N LYS A 133 -16.17 -3.70 -10.91
CA LYS A 133 -15.84 -2.73 -9.87
C LYS A 133 -16.08 -3.39 -8.50
N SER A 134 -15.22 -4.31 -8.13
CA SER A 134 -15.33 -5.05 -6.88
C SER A 134 -14.41 -4.52 -5.78
N GLY A 135 -13.66 -3.45 -6.08
CA GLY A 135 -12.72 -2.85 -5.17
C GLY A 135 -13.38 -2.01 -4.08
N SER A 136 -12.64 -1.80 -3.02
CA SER A 136 -13.02 -0.98 -1.88
C SER A 136 -11.82 -0.19 -1.36
N LEU A 137 -12.10 0.90 -0.66
CA LEU A 137 -11.12 1.71 0.08
C LEU A 137 -11.25 1.39 1.56
N TYR A 138 -10.13 1.10 2.19
CA TYR A 138 -10.02 0.73 3.59
C TYR A 138 -9.12 1.69 4.37
N CYS A 139 -9.41 1.83 5.67
CA CYS A 139 -8.54 2.47 6.65
C CYS A 139 -8.29 1.53 7.83
N LEU A 140 -7.03 1.16 8.04
CA LEU A 140 -6.57 0.40 9.22
C LEU A 140 -6.09 1.38 10.29
N SER A 141 -6.74 1.36 11.45
CA SER A 141 -6.38 2.11 12.65
C SER A 141 -6.65 1.25 13.88
N ASP A 142 -5.77 1.27 14.87
CA ASP A 142 -5.96 0.56 16.15
C ASP A 142 -6.32 -0.92 15.99
N ASN A 143 -5.66 -1.59 15.05
CA ASN A 143 -5.93 -3.00 14.66
C ASN A 143 -7.37 -3.27 14.18
N LYS A 144 -8.07 -2.25 13.70
CA LYS A 144 -9.39 -2.37 13.09
C LYS A 144 -9.35 -1.84 11.66
N VAL A 145 -9.95 -2.61 10.75
CA VAL A 145 -10.18 -2.18 9.37
C VAL A 145 -11.59 -1.62 9.25
N ASN A 146 -11.68 -0.40 8.73
CA ASN A 146 -12.95 0.22 8.39
C ASN A 146 -13.05 0.33 6.86
N VAL A 147 -14.19 -0.04 6.32
CA VAL A 147 -14.54 0.23 4.92
C VAL A 147 -14.90 1.70 4.82
N VAL A 148 -14.25 2.42 3.90
CA VAL A 148 -14.49 3.84 3.67
C VAL A 148 -15.35 4.06 2.43
N GLU A 149 -15.09 3.29 1.36
CA GLU A 149 -15.82 3.36 0.10
C GLU A 149 -15.83 1.99 -0.56
N THR A 150 -16.84 1.71 -1.36
CA THR A 150 -17.03 0.44 -2.10
C THR A 150 -17.32 0.71 -3.57
N ASN A 151 -17.44 -0.35 -4.38
CA ASN A 151 -17.72 -0.28 -5.81
C ASN A 151 -16.66 0.53 -6.60
N LEU A 152 -15.42 0.44 -6.18
CA LEU A 152 -14.29 1.04 -6.87
C LEU A 152 -13.71 0.08 -7.91
N GLY A 153 -13.17 0.65 -8.97
CA GLY A 153 -12.46 -0.11 -10.00
C GLY A 153 -11.03 -0.38 -9.56
N ILE A 154 -10.16 0.63 -9.65
CA ILE A 154 -8.75 0.57 -9.26
C ILE A 154 -8.43 1.78 -8.37
N PRO A 155 -8.63 1.70 -7.05
CA PRO A 155 -8.18 2.72 -6.11
C PRO A 155 -6.67 2.90 -6.19
N ASN A 156 -6.23 4.16 -6.37
CA ASN A 156 -4.84 4.49 -6.63
C ASN A 156 -4.53 5.90 -6.15
N THR A 157 -3.24 6.24 -5.95
CA THR A 157 -2.80 7.60 -5.60
C THR A 157 -3.41 8.09 -4.28
N PHE A 158 -2.80 7.74 -3.18
CA PHE A 158 -3.24 8.11 -1.83
C PHE A 158 -2.44 9.32 -1.33
N VAL A 159 -3.05 10.51 -1.31
CA VAL A 159 -2.38 11.77 -0.95
C VAL A 159 -3.27 12.62 -0.05
N TRP A 160 -2.67 13.26 0.93
CA TRP A 160 -3.35 14.20 1.82
C TRP A 160 -2.90 15.64 1.55
N SER A 161 -3.83 16.58 1.73
CA SER A 161 -3.46 18.00 1.71
C SER A 161 -2.49 18.32 2.86
N PRO A 162 -1.57 19.31 2.68
CA PRO A 162 -0.61 19.68 3.72
C PRO A 162 -1.23 20.04 5.07
N ASP A 163 -2.45 20.60 5.05
CA ASP A 163 -3.23 20.95 6.24
C ASP A 163 -4.01 19.76 6.83
N ASN A 164 -3.91 18.59 6.22
CA ASN A 164 -4.64 17.38 6.59
C ASN A 164 -6.16 17.56 6.67
N THR A 165 -6.74 18.43 5.83
CA THR A 165 -8.19 18.62 5.76
C THR A 165 -8.83 17.82 4.64
N LYS A 166 -8.06 17.41 3.63
CA LYS A 166 -8.52 16.65 2.47
C LYS A 166 -7.67 15.41 2.25
N PHE A 167 -8.32 14.35 1.83
CA PHE A 167 -7.73 13.13 1.30
C PHE A 167 -8.10 13.02 -0.17
N TYR A 168 -7.12 12.75 -1.02
CA TYR A 168 -7.30 12.55 -2.45
C TYR A 168 -6.94 11.13 -2.82
N PHE A 169 -7.74 10.54 -3.68
CA PHE A 169 -7.42 9.27 -4.33
C PHE A 169 -8.01 9.22 -5.73
N ALA A 170 -7.44 8.39 -6.59
CA ALA A 170 -7.95 8.17 -7.94
C ALA A 170 -8.67 6.83 -8.04
N ASP A 171 -9.71 6.75 -8.87
CA ASP A 171 -10.15 5.51 -9.47
C ASP A 171 -9.67 5.48 -10.91
N THR A 172 -8.66 4.63 -11.19
CA THR A 172 -8.03 4.58 -12.51
C THR A 172 -9.00 4.14 -13.61
N THR A 173 -9.97 3.28 -13.29
CA THR A 173 -10.97 2.83 -14.27
C THR A 173 -11.94 3.92 -14.67
N GLU A 174 -12.23 4.87 -13.77
CA GLU A 174 -13.09 6.00 -14.02
C GLU A 174 -12.34 7.21 -14.60
N GLY A 175 -11.01 7.16 -14.60
CA GLY A 175 -10.19 8.31 -15.01
C GLY A 175 -10.41 9.54 -14.13
N SER A 176 -10.84 9.36 -12.89
CA SER A 176 -11.24 10.45 -11.98
C SER A 176 -10.32 10.53 -10.76
N LEU A 177 -10.07 11.77 -10.31
CA LEU A 177 -9.46 12.09 -9.04
C LEU A 177 -10.57 12.56 -8.08
N LEU A 178 -10.66 11.88 -6.94
CA LEU A 178 -11.67 12.08 -5.93
C LEU A 178 -11.08 12.84 -4.73
N ALA A 179 -11.85 13.76 -4.16
CA ALA A 179 -11.48 14.49 -2.96
C ALA A 179 -12.49 14.23 -1.84
N VAL A 180 -12.00 13.75 -0.72
CA VAL A 180 -12.81 13.45 0.46
C VAL A 180 -12.49 14.47 1.55
N SER A 181 -13.53 15.00 2.24
CA SER A 181 -13.33 15.81 3.42
C SER A 181 -12.79 14.95 4.56
N TYR A 182 -11.51 15.09 4.82
CA TYR A 182 -10.79 14.28 5.81
C TYR A 182 -11.17 14.62 7.26
N THR A 183 -11.77 15.79 7.49
CA THR A 183 -12.25 16.21 8.80
C THR A 183 -13.39 15.34 9.33
N HIS A 184 -14.26 14.82 8.46
CA HIS A 184 -15.35 13.92 8.84
C HIS A 184 -14.85 12.55 9.31
N LEU A 185 -13.73 12.09 8.75
CA LEU A 185 -13.10 10.84 9.17
C LEU A 185 -12.40 10.95 10.54
N ARG A 186 -12.25 12.19 11.06
CA ARG A 186 -11.80 12.43 12.45
C ARG A 186 -12.92 12.28 13.47
N ALA A 187 -14.17 12.56 13.09
CA ALA A 187 -15.31 12.60 14.03
C ALA A 187 -15.76 11.22 14.51
N HIS A 188 -15.47 10.15 13.79
CA HIS A 188 -15.78 8.79 14.21
C HIS A 188 -14.82 8.25 15.26
N GLU A 189 -13.66 8.85 15.47
CA GLU A 189 -12.65 8.43 16.45
C GLU A 189 -12.92 8.99 17.87
N THR A 190 -13.78 10.02 18.01
CA THR A 190 -14.04 10.69 19.30
C THR A 190 -15.25 10.14 20.08
N ARG A 191 -15.82 9.01 19.67
CA ARG A 191 -16.97 8.41 20.35
C ARG A 191 -16.73 7.00 20.88
N LEU A 192 -15.54 6.72 21.34
CA LEU A 192 -15.25 5.54 22.16
C LEU A 192 -14.53 5.99 23.44
N ASN A 193 -15.32 6.52 24.35
CA ASN A 193 -15.05 6.51 25.78
C ASN A 193 -16.11 5.63 26.45
#